data_fe4cd12228a10925e739011d71dbbbc9
#
_entry.id   fe4cd12228a10925e739011d71dbbbc9
#
_cell.length_a   1.000
_cell.length_b   1.000
_cell.length_c   1.000
_cell.angle_alpha   90.00
_cell.angle_beta   90.00
_cell.angle_gamma   90.00
#
_symmetry.space_group_name_H-M   'P 1'
#
loop_
_entity.id
_entity.type
_entity.pdbx_description
1 polymer ?
#
loop_
_entity_poly.entity_id
_entity_poly.type
_entity_poly.pdbx_seq_one_letter_code
_entity_poly.pdbx_strand_id
1 'polypeptide(L)'
;MRIGLDLGGTKIEGVALGDDGAQLARRRVATPRHDYAATLEAMAGLVRDLEAETGRRGSVGVGMPGALSPATGLVKNANSTWLIGQPLDRDLSGLLGRPVRFANDANCFALSEAVDGAAAGARVVFGVIVGTGTGGGVVVDRKVLTGGNAIAGEWGHNPLPWPREGEWPGPACYCGKTGCVETFLSGPGLARDFRRAAGEDVEAPEIVARAGRGDGAASAALERYEERMARALAVVLNIVDPDVVVLGGGMSQIARLYESVPRLWQEWAFSDRVDTLLKPPVHGDSSGVRGAAWLWGPGEA
;
A
#
# COMPACT_ATOMS: atom_id res chain seq x y z
N MET A 1 -13.58 8.47 -19.14
CA MET A 1 -13.94 7.79 -17.88
C MET A 1 -12.94 6.68 -17.61
N ARG A 2 -12.55 6.45 -16.37
CA ARG A 2 -11.64 5.37 -15.93
C ARG A 2 -12.34 4.49 -14.92
N ILE A 3 -12.14 3.18 -15.02
CA ILE A 3 -12.65 2.20 -14.07
C ILE A 3 -11.45 1.61 -13.32
N GLY A 4 -11.49 1.68 -12.00
CA GLY A 4 -10.55 1.00 -11.12
C GLY A 4 -11.21 -0.18 -10.45
N LEU A 5 -10.50 -1.29 -10.37
CA LEU A 5 -10.87 -2.44 -9.55
C LEU A 5 -9.81 -2.65 -8.47
N ASP A 6 -10.24 -2.94 -7.25
CA ASP A 6 -9.38 -3.39 -6.15
C ASP A 6 -9.73 -4.85 -5.83
N LEU A 7 -8.83 -5.76 -6.18
CA LEU A 7 -8.99 -7.20 -5.99
C LEU A 7 -8.49 -7.60 -4.61
N GLY A 8 -9.36 -7.52 -3.62
CA GLY A 8 -9.07 -8.01 -2.27
C GLY A 8 -9.40 -9.49 -2.07
N GLY A 9 -8.85 -10.07 -0.99
CA GLY A 9 -9.08 -11.50 -0.67
C GLY A 9 -10.50 -11.85 -0.23
N THR A 10 -11.33 -10.87 0.13
CA THR A 10 -12.72 -11.09 0.60
C THR A 10 -13.76 -10.33 -0.21
N LYS A 11 -13.38 -9.21 -0.80
CA LYS A 11 -14.23 -8.35 -1.63
C LYS A 11 -13.46 -7.84 -2.83
N ILE A 12 -14.16 -7.64 -3.94
CA ILE A 12 -13.69 -6.89 -5.09
C ILE A 12 -14.47 -5.58 -5.10
N GLU A 13 -13.77 -4.47 -5.14
CA GLU A 13 -14.34 -3.14 -5.22
C GLU A 13 -14.08 -2.53 -6.59
N GLY A 14 -15.07 -1.86 -7.15
CA GLY A 14 -14.97 -1.14 -8.40
C GLY A 14 -15.42 0.31 -8.26
N VAL A 15 -14.71 1.22 -8.92
CA VAL A 15 -15.08 2.63 -9.01
C VAL A 15 -15.00 3.10 -10.46
N ALA A 16 -15.94 3.92 -10.89
CA ALA A 16 -15.87 4.68 -12.13
C ALA A 16 -15.53 6.14 -11.80
N LEU A 17 -14.45 6.66 -12.39
CA LEU A 17 -14.01 8.04 -12.22
C LEU A 17 -14.16 8.83 -13.51
N GLY A 18 -14.59 10.07 -13.38
CA GLY A 18 -14.51 11.09 -14.42
C GLY A 18 -13.04 11.47 -14.74
N ASP A 19 -12.84 12.27 -15.77
CA ASP A 19 -11.50 12.72 -16.14
C ASP A 19 -10.90 13.70 -15.13
N ASP A 20 -11.75 14.34 -14.37
CA ASP A 20 -11.45 15.23 -13.23
C ASP A 20 -11.26 14.49 -11.88
N GLY A 21 -11.39 13.15 -11.88
CA GLY A 21 -11.32 12.33 -10.66
C GLY A 21 -12.62 12.27 -9.87
N ALA A 22 -13.71 12.90 -10.33
CA ALA A 22 -15.01 12.77 -9.69
C ALA A 22 -15.51 11.31 -9.73
N GLN A 23 -15.99 10.81 -8.59
CA GLN A 23 -16.56 9.47 -8.52
C GLN A 23 -17.95 9.46 -9.15
N LEU A 24 -18.12 8.72 -10.24
CA LEU A 24 -19.40 8.60 -10.97
C LEU A 24 -20.24 7.43 -10.45
N ALA A 25 -19.58 6.32 -10.14
CA ALA A 25 -20.24 5.12 -9.60
C ALA A 25 -19.26 4.32 -8.75
N ARG A 26 -19.78 3.51 -7.81
CA ARG A 26 -19.01 2.62 -6.96
C ARG A 26 -19.82 1.38 -6.62
N ARG A 27 -19.21 0.20 -6.74
CA ARG A 27 -19.83 -1.08 -6.44
C ARG A 27 -18.85 -2.01 -5.74
N ARG A 28 -19.39 -2.95 -4.99
CA ARG A 28 -18.61 -4.01 -4.32
C ARG A 28 -19.32 -5.35 -4.49
N VAL A 29 -18.52 -6.39 -4.69
CA VAL A 29 -18.97 -7.78 -4.73
C VAL A 29 -18.06 -8.62 -3.82
N ALA A 30 -18.56 -9.77 -3.36
CA ALA A 30 -17.73 -10.74 -2.66
C ALA A 30 -16.71 -11.35 -3.62
N THR A 31 -15.47 -11.58 -3.15
CA THR A 31 -14.48 -12.32 -3.94
C THR A 31 -14.83 -13.82 -3.93
N PRO A 32 -14.99 -14.45 -5.10
CA PRO A 32 -15.12 -15.90 -5.19
C PRO A 32 -13.78 -16.58 -4.82
N ARG A 33 -13.60 -16.86 -3.53
CA ARG A 33 -12.34 -17.39 -3.00
C ARG A 33 -12.08 -18.79 -3.53
N HIS A 34 -10.82 -19.09 -3.85
CA HIS A 34 -10.35 -20.40 -4.33
C HIS A 34 -10.90 -20.80 -5.71
N ASP A 35 -11.54 -19.88 -6.42
CA ASP A 35 -12.05 -20.08 -7.77
C ASP A 35 -11.58 -18.95 -8.69
N TYR A 36 -10.59 -19.27 -9.52
CA TYR A 36 -10.01 -18.31 -10.45
C TYR A 36 -11.00 -17.86 -11.53
N ALA A 37 -11.74 -18.80 -12.14
CA ALA A 37 -12.69 -18.48 -13.21
C ALA A 37 -13.84 -17.60 -12.70
N ALA A 38 -14.41 -17.94 -11.54
CA ALA A 38 -15.43 -17.13 -10.91
C ALA A 38 -14.91 -15.74 -10.47
N THR A 39 -13.63 -15.65 -10.05
CA THR A 39 -12.99 -14.35 -9.74
C THR A 39 -12.90 -13.46 -10.98
N LEU A 40 -12.49 -14.01 -12.13
CA LEU A 40 -12.46 -13.30 -13.42
C LEU A 40 -13.84 -12.80 -13.84
N GLU A 41 -14.84 -13.66 -13.79
CA GLU A 41 -16.22 -13.29 -14.14
C GLU A 41 -16.79 -12.22 -13.19
N ALA A 42 -16.49 -12.30 -11.89
CA ALA A 42 -16.90 -11.27 -10.93
C ALA A 42 -16.28 -9.91 -11.25
N MET A 43 -14.99 -9.87 -11.63
CA MET A 43 -14.30 -8.64 -12.05
C MET A 43 -14.90 -8.09 -13.35
N ALA A 44 -15.08 -8.94 -14.36
CA ALA A 44 -15.67 -8.54 -15.64
C ALA A 44 -17.13 -8.09 -15.49
N GLY A 45 -17.90 -8.76 -14.64
CA GLY A 45 -19.27 -8.38 -14.29
C GLY A 45 -19.32 -6.99 -13.64
N LEU A 46 -18.42 -6.73 -12.68
CA LEU A 46 -18.35 -5.45 -11.99
C LEU A 46 -18.02 -4.30 -12.95
N VAL A 47 -17.14 -4.52 -13.93
CA VAL A 47 -16.86 -3.54 -15.00
C VAL A 47 -18.11 -3.25 -15.82
N ARG A 48 -18.81 -4.31 -16.28
CA ARG A 48 -20.06 -4.18 -17.05
C ARG A 48 -21.16 -3.41 -16.29
N ASP A 49 -21.29 -3.69 -14.99
CA ASP A 49 -22.27 -3.01 -14.13
C ASP A 49 -21.97 -1.50 -13.99
N LEU A 50 -20.69 -1.13 -13.80
CA LEU A 50 -20.25 0.27 -13.70
C LEU A 50 -20.46 1.00 -15.04
N GLU A 51 -20.20 0.35 -16.18
CA GLU A 51 -20.45 0.91 -17.50
C GLU A 51 -21.95 1.08 -17.78
N ALA A 52 -22.78 0.12 -17.39
CA ALA A 52 -24.24 0.22 -17.51
C ALA A 52 -24.82 1.35 -16.66
N GLU A 53 -24.33 1.51 -15.41
CA GLU A 53 -24.78 2.58 -14.51
C GLU A 53 -24.39 3.97 -15.01
N THR A 54 -23.22 4.11 -15.59
CA THR A 54 -22.70 5.42 -16.08
C THR A 54 -23.10 5.72 -17.52
N GLY A 55 -23.57 4.72 -18.28
CA GLY A 55 -23.84 4.85 -19.72
C GLY A 55 -22.58 5.08 -20.57
N ARG A 56 -21.38 4.82 -20.03
CA ARG A 56 -20.08 5.15 -20.66
C ARG A 56 -19.14 3.95 -20.58
N ARG A 57 -18.39 3.71 -21.65
CA ARG A 57 -17.25 2.77 -21.63
C ARG A 57 -16.01 3.45 -21.07
N GLY A 58 -15.26 2.75 -20.20
CA GLY A 58 -14.03 3.28 -19.55
C GLY A 58 -12.79 2.43 -19.82
N SER A 59 -11.60 3.02 -19.69
CA SER A 59 -10.38 2.24 -19.52
C SER A 59 -10.41 1.51 -18.17
N VAL A 60 -9.76 0.35 -18.06
CA VAL A 60 -9.79 -0.49 -16.85
C VAL A 60 -8.40 -0.67 -16.27
N GLY A 61 -8.26 -0.37 -14.99
CA GLY A 61 -7.08 -0.69 -14.19
C GLY A 61 -7.46 -1.55 -12.98
N VAL A 62 -6.52 -2.37 -12.53
CA VAL A 62 -6.71 -3.32 -11.44
C VAL A 62 -5.57 -3.19 -10.43
N GLY A 63 -5.91 -2.92 -9.18
CA GLY A 63 -5.07 -3.13 -8.02
C GLY A 63 -5.22 -4.57 -7.53
N MET A 64 -4.12 -5.25 -7.30
CA MET A 64 -4.13 -6.65 -6.89
C MET A 64 -3.07 -6.94 -5.83
N PRO A 65 -3.27 -7.95 -4.97
CA PRO A 65 -2.19 -8.43 -4.11
C PRO A 65 -1.09 -9.09 -4.96
N GLY A 66 0.17 -8.87 -4.58
CA GLY A 66 1.31 -9.38 -5.35
C GLY A 66 1.56 -8.60 -6.64
N ALA A 67 2.13 -9.24 -7.64
CA ALA A 67 2.50 -8.62 -8.92
C ALA A 67 2.46 -9.61 -10.08
N LEU A 68 2.43 -9.09 -11.31
CA LEU A 68 2.71 -9.88 -12.51
C LEU A 68 4.22 -10.04 -12.67
N SER A 69 4.67 -11.26 -12.91
CA SER A 69 6.08 -11.54 -13.15
C SER A 69 6.49 -11.04 -14.53
N PRO A 70 7.51 -10.16 -14.65
CA PRO A 70 8.00 -9.73 -15.96
C PRO A 70 8.55 -10.90 -16.80
N ALA A 71 9.02 -11.97 -16.15
CA ALA A 71 9.61 -13.12 -16.83
C ALA A 71 8.56 -14.07 -17.43
N THR A 72 7.41 -14.23 -16.78
CA THR A 72 6.40 -15.23 -17.17
C THR A 72 5.05 -14.65 -17.55
N GLY A 73 4.75 -13.40 -17.16
CA GLY A 73 3.42 -12.79 -17.26
C GLY A 73 2.41 -13.37 -16.28
N LEU A 74 2.84 -14.18 -15.30
CA LEU A 74 1.94 -14.83 -14.35
C LEU A 74 1.95 -14.11 -13.00
N VAL A 75 0.85 -14.21 -12.26
CA VAL A 75 0.74 -13.67 -10.90
C VAL A 75 1.75 -14.33 -9.96
N LYS A 76 2.47 -13.52 -9.18
CA LYS A 76 3.41 -13.95 -8.13
C LYS A 76 3.16 -13.21 -6.82
N ASN A 77 3.62 -13.78 -5.70
CA ASN A 77 3.67 -13.14 -4.37
C ASN A 77 2.29 -12.67 -3.85
N ALA A 78 1.18 -13.28 -4.30
CA ALA A 78 -0.15 -12.93 -3.84
C ALA A 78 -0.55 -13.71 -2.58
N ASN A 79 -1.18 -13.04 -1.61
CA ASN A 79 -1.82 -13.70 -0.48
C ASN A 79 -3.11 -14.44 -0.90
N SER A 80 -3.74 -14.02 -1.99
CA SER A 80 -4.81 -14.75 -2.68
C SER A 80 -4.21 -15.87 -3.53
N THR A 81 -3.87 -17.00 -2.89
CA THR A 81 -3.05 -18.06 -3.47
C THR A 81 -3.59 -18.69 -4.75
N TRP A 82 -4.92 -18.68 -4.98
CA TRP A 82 -5.55 -19.20 -6.20
C TRP A 82 -5.27 -18.36 -7.46
N LEU A 83 -4.71 -17.17 -7.29
CA LEU A 83 -4.26 -16.30 -8.38
C LEU A 83 -2.83 -16.63 -8.82
N ILE A 84 -2.01 -17.24 -7.94
CA ILE A 84 -0.58 -17.48 -8.21
C ILE A 84 -0.44 -18.44 -9.41
N GLY A 85 0.42 -18.04 -10.36
CA GLY A 85 0.66 -18.82 -11.58
C GLY A 85 -0.40 -18.64 -12.67
N GLN A 86 -1.40 -17.77 -12.47
CA GLN A 86 -2.43 -17.47 -13.45
C GLN A 86 -2.08 -16.25 -14.32
N PRO A 87 -2.47 -16.24 -15.60
CA PRO A 87 -2.25 -15.12 -16.54
C PRO A 87 -3.36 -14.06 -16.46
N LEU A 88 -3.58 -13.50 -15.26
CA LEU A 88 -4.74 -12.67 -14.91
C LEU A 88 -4.95 -11.48 -15.86
N ASP A 89 -3.89 -10.85 -16.31
CA ASP A 89 -3.91 -9.71 -17.23
C ASP A 89 -4.45 -10.07 -18.60
N ARG A 90 -3.99 -11.21 -19.16
CA ARG A 90 -4.42 -11.72 -20.45
C ARG A 90 -5.87 -12.18 -20.42
N ASP A 91 -6.23 -12.92 -19.39
CA ASP A 91 -7.56 -13.51 -19.29
C ASP A 91 -8.63 -12.44 -19.08
N LEU A 92 -8.40 -11.46 -18.16
CA LEU A 92 -9.34 -10.37 -17.96
C LEU A 92 -9.43 -9.44 -19.20
N SER A 93 -8.28 -9.16 -19.84
CA SER A 93 -8.28 -8.37 -21.09
C SER A 93 -9.07 -9.07 -22.20
N GLY A 94 -8.94 -10.41 -22.31
CA GLY A 94 -9.71 -11.23 -23.23
C GLY A 94 -11.21 -11.17 -22.98
N LEU A 95 -11.65 -11.32 -21.72
CA LEU A 95 -13.06 -11.24 -21.33
C LEU A 95 -13.68 -9.86 -21.60
N LEU A 96 -12.92 -8.79 -21.41
CA LEU A 96 -13.40 -7.42 -21.61
C LEU A 96 -13.21 -6.92 -23.06
N GLY A 97 -12.47 -7.66 -23.92
CA GLY A 97 -12.17 -7.28 -25.30
C GLY A 97 -11.38 -5.96 -25.39
N ARG A 98 -10.54 -5.67 -24.41
CA ARG A 98 -9.70 -4.46 -24.34
C ARG A 98 -8.54 -4.62 -23.35
N PRO A 99 -7.44 -3.84 -23.50
CA PRO A 99 -6.34 -3.87 -22.56
C PRO A 99 -6.77 -3.49 -21.14
N VAL A 100 -6.19 -4.18 -20.15
CA VAL A 100 -6.34 -3.89 -18.72
C VAL A 100 -4.95 -3.66 -18.14
N ARG A 101 -4.78 -2.61 -17.32
CA ARG A 101 -3.53 -2.35 -16.61
C ARG A 101 -3.59 -2.89 -15.19
N PHE A 102 -2.49 -3.43 -14.71
CA PHE A 102 -2.40 -4.03 -13.38
C PHE A 102 -1.26 -3.39 -12.59
N ALA A 103 -1.48 -3.22 -11.29
CA ALA A 103 -0.43 -2.87 -10.33
C ALA A 103 -0.72 -3.53 -8.98
N ASN A 104 0.32 -3.61 -8.15
CA ASN A 104 0.18 -3.99 -6.74
C ASN A 104 -0.69 -2.97 -5.99
N ASP A 105 -1.37 -3.39 -4.93
CA ASP A 105 -2.24 -2.58 -4.08
C ASP A 105 -1.53 -1.35 -3.50
N ALA A 106 -0.28 -1.49 -3.01
CA ALA A 106 0.49 -0.38 -2.48
C ALA A 106 0.92 0.62 -3.59
N ASN A 107 1.18 0.14 -4.80
CA ASN A 107 1.42 1.01 -5.96
C ASN A 107 0.16 1.79 -6.35
N CYS A 108 -1.01 1.15 -6.32
CA CYS A 108 -2.28 1.84 -6.56
C CYS A 108 -2.55 2.89 -5.47
N PHE A 109 -2.29 2.55 -4.20
CA PHE A 109 -2.38 3.51 -3.10
C PHE A 109 -1.50 4.74 -3.36
N ALA A 110 -0.21 4.52 -3.64
CA ALA A 110 0.75 5.60 -3.90
C ALA A 110 0.33 6.46 -5.09
N LEU A 111 -0.18 5.84 -6.16
CA LEU A 111 -0.63 6.55 -7.35
C LEU A 111 -1.87 7.41 -7.10
N SER A 112 -2.86 6.90 -6.35
CA SER A 112 -4.01 7.70 -5.95
C SER A 112 -3.60 8.95 -5.20
N GLU A 113 -2.76 8.79 -4.19
CA GLU A 113 -2.33 9.91 -3.35
C GLU A 113 -1.42 10.90 -4.12
N ALA A 114 -0.69 10.44 -5.14
CA ALA A 114 0.12 11.29 -6.01
C ALA A 114 -0.69 12.04 -7.08
N VAL A 115 -1.83 11.49 -7.52
CA VAL A 115 -2.62 12.09 -8.61
C VAL A 115 -3.62 13.12 -8.09
N ASP A 116 -4.45 12.73 -7.13
CA ASP A 116 -5.56 13.54 -6.61
C ASP A 116 -5.72 13.48 -5.08
N GLY A 117 -4.71 12.98 -4.37
CA GLY A 117 -4.72 12.84 -2.92
C GLY A 117 -3.74 13.77 -2.20
N ALA A 118 -3.20 13.30 -1.07
CA ALA A 118 -2.36 14.08 -0.14
C ALA A 118 -1.06 14.61 -0.76
N ALA A 119 -0.56 13.94 -1.80
CA ALA A 119 0.67 14.30 -2.52
C ALA A 119 0.42 14.87 -3.91
N ALA A 120 -0.81 15.33 -4.21
CA ALA A 120 -1.12 15.98 -5.49
C ALA A 120 -0.18 17.16 -5.73
N GLY A 121 0.46 17.18 -6.92
CA GLY A 121 1.44 18.19 -7.30
C GLY A 121 2.90 17.84 -6.96
N ALA A 122 3.16 16.82 -6.14
CA ALA A 122 4.49 16.32 -5.89
C ALA A 122 5.03 15.53 -7.11
N ARG A 123 6.32 15.60 -7.35
CA ARG A 123 6.97 14.90 -8.43
C ARG A 123 7.32 13.46 -8.07
N VAL A 124 7.90 13.27 -6.88
CA VAL A 124 8.31 11.97 -6.35
C VAL A 124 7.52 11.69 -5.07
N VAL A 125 6.76 10.60 -5.06
CA VAL A 125 5.92 10.19 -3.94
C VAL A 125 6.26 8.77 -3.52
N PHE A 126 6.43 8.57 -2.22
CA PHE A 126 6.51 7.24 -1.64
C PHE A 126 5.25 6.96 -0.82
N GLY A 127 4.39 6.09 -1.33
CA GLY A 127 3.22 5.61 -0.62
C GLY A 127 3.58 4.43 0.27
N VAL A 128 3.15 4.47 1.52
CA VAL A 128 3.41 3.42 2.53
C VAL A 128 2.10 2.91 3.07
N ILE A 129 1.84 1.62 2.96
CA ILE A 129 0.71 0.98 3.64
C ILE A 129 1.24 0.23 4.86
N VAL A 130 0.75 0.60 6.04
CA VAL A 130 1.07 -0.08 7.30
C VAL A 130 -0.22 -0.53 7.98
N GLY A 131 -0.42 -1.85 8.01
CA GLY A 131 -1.60 -2.50 8.58
C GLY A 131 -1.23 -3.85 9.17
N THR A 132 -1.81 -4.94 8.66
CA THR A 132 -1.41 -6.33 8.97
C THR A 132 0.00 -6.62 8.48
N GLY A 133 0.39 -6.03 7.35
CA GLY A 133 1.73 -6.04 6.79
C GLY A 133 2.26 -4.62 6.58
N THR A 134 3.40 -4.52 5.88
CA THR A 134 4.03 -3.25 5.52
C THR A 134 4.45 -3.28 4.05
N GLY A 135 3.72 -2.57 3.22
CA GLY A 135 3.99 -2.41 1.79
C GLY A 135 4.40 -0.99 1.43
N GLY A 136 4.84 -0.79 0.19
CA GLY A 136 5.13 0.52 -0.34
C GLY A 136 5.06 0.59 -1.86
N GLY A 137 4.91 1.80 -2.38
CA GLY A 137 4.90 2.09 -3.81
C GLY A 137 5.61 3.41 -4.09
N VAL A 138 6.34 3.45 -5.18
CA VAL A 138 7.04 4.65 -5.66
C VAL A 138 6.33 5.21 -6.88
N VAL A 139 6.05 6.50 -6.86
CA VAL A 139 5.46 7.23 -7.99
C VAL A 139 6.38 8.38 -8.36
N VAL A 140 6.71 8.48 -9.64
CA VAL A 140 7.51 9.56 -10.22
C VAL A 140 6.74 10.16 -11.39
N ASP A 141 6.58 11.49 -11.41
CA ASP A 141 5.84 12.20 -12.43
C ASP A 141 4.44 11.58 -12.69
N ARG A 142 3.72 11.24 -11.62
CA ARG A 142 2.38 10.61 -11.62
C ARG A 142 2.34 9.23 -12.31
N LYS A 143 3.47 8.53 -12.37
CA LYS A 143 3.58 7.16 -12.90
C LYS A 143 4.19 6.24 -11.86
N VAL A 144 3.61 5.07 -11.70
CA VAL A 144 4.15 4.02 -10.81
C VAL A 144 5.51 3.57 -11.34
N LEU A 145 6.50 3.54 -10.46
CA LEU A 145 7.78 2.90 -10.70
C LEU A 145 7.66 1.40 -10.39
N THR A 146 7.49 0.59 -11.41
CA THR A 146 7.38 -0.87 -11.23
C THR A 146 8.73 -1.53 -11.00
N GLY A 147 9.79 -1.02 -11.66
CA GLY A 147 11.12 -1.61 -11.65
C GLY A 147 11.25 -2.82 -12.58
N GLY A 148 12.49 -3.21 -12.88
CA GLY A 148 12.79 -4.33 -13.82
C GLY A 148 12.35 -5.70 -13.32
N ASN A 149 12.17 -5.86 -11.99
CA ASN A 149 11.74 -7.11 -11.36
C ASN A 149 10.31 -7.03 -10.80
N ALA A 150 9.60 -5.93 -11.03
CA ALA A 150 8.29 -5.64 -10.44
C ALA A 150 8.28 -5.77 -8.90
N ILE A 151 9.28 -5.16 -8.25
CA ILE A 151 9.46 -5.14 -6.78
C ILE A 151 9.84 -3.75 -6.25
N ALA A 152 9.73 -2.70 -7.06
CA ALA A 152 10.01 -1.36 -6.56
C ALA A 152 8.98 -1.00 -5.47
N GLY A 153 9.49 -0.56 -4.32
CA GLY A 153 8.64 -0.27 -3.15
C GLY A 153 8.50 -1.41 -2.14
N GLU A 154 9.08 -2.60 -2.36
CA GLU A 154 9.07 -3.75 -1.43
C GLU A 154 9.98 -3.53 -0.19
N TRP A 155 9.93 -2.34 0.38
CA TRP A 155 10.76 -1.92 1.51
C TRP A 155 10.48 -2.68 2.81
N GLY A 156 9.24 -3.18 2.95
CA GLY A 156 8.80 -3.94 4.12
C GLY A 156 9.60 -5.23 4.35
N HIS A 157 10.21 -5.78 3.30
CA HIS A 157 11.05 -6.99 3.36
C HIS A 157 12.55 -6.71 3.40
N ASN A 158 12.96 -5.43 3.50
CA ASN A 158 14.33 -5.08 3.84
C ASN A 158 14.57 -5.25 5.35
N PRO A 159 15.81 -5.51 5.78
CA PRO A 159 16.12 -5.55 7.21
C PRO A 159 15.90 -4.18 7.85
N LEU A 160 15.47 -4.15 9.12
CA LEU A 160 15.40 -2.90 9.88
C LEU A 160 16.81 -2.28 9.94
N PRO A 161 16.99 -1.04 9.45
CA PRO A 161 18.31 -0.43 9.38
C PRO A 161 18.78 0.02 10.77
N TRP A 162 20.10 0.07 10.93
CA TRP A 162 20.79 0.50 12.18
C TRP A 162 20.13 -0.14 13.43
N PRO A 163 20.08 -1.49 13.50
CA PRO A 163 19.35 -2.16 14.57
C PRO A 163 20.00 -1.86 15.92
N ARG A 164 19.16 -1.59 16.93
CA ARG A 164 19.56 -1.43 18.31
C ARG A 164 19.61 -2.76 19.04
N GLU A 165 20.09 -2.75 20.27
CA GLU A 165 20.09 -3.93 21.13
C GLU A 165 18.68 -4.56 21.22
N GLY A 166 18.61 -5.89 21.03
CA GLY A 166 17.37 -6.64 21.00
C GLY A 166 16.56 -6.56 19.71
N GLU A 167 17.04 -5.83 18.68
CA GLU A 167 16.42 -5.80 17.35
C GLU A 167 17.10 -6.72 16.32
N TRP A 168 18.28 -7.24 16.64
CA TRP A 168 19.02 -8.20 15.82
C TRP A 168 19.08 -9.56 16.51
N PRO A 169 18.85 -10.70 15.80
CA PRO A 169 18.53 -10.84 14.36
C PRO A 169 17.08 -10.44 13.99
N GLY A 170 16.26 -10.05 14.96
CA GLY A 170 14.88 -9.66 14.79
C GLY A 170 13.91 -10.84 14.62
N PRO A 171 12.60 -10.56 14.52
CA PRO A 171 11.58 -11.59 14.38
C PRO A 171 11.63 -12.27 13.01
N ALA A 172 11.17 -13.53 12.94
CA ALA A 172 10.99 -14.25 11.69
C ALA A 172 9.92 -13.57 10.82
N CYS A 173 10.19 -13.48 9.51
CA CYS A 173 9.25 -12.98 8.51
C CYS A 173 8.80 -14.14 7.61
N TYR A 174 7.56 -14.08 7.11
CA TYR A 174 7.03 -15.10 6.19
C TYR A 174 7.81 -15.18 4.87
N CYS A 175 8.59 -14.15 4.51
CA CYS A 175 9.48 -14.19 3.35
C CYS A 175 10.70 -15.10 3.53
N GLY A 176 10.82 -15.78 4.67
CA GLY A 176 11.92 -16.69 4.99
C GLY A 176 13.15 -16.01 5.61
N LYS A 177 13.14 -14.70 5.80
CA LYS A 177 14.22 -13.94 6.47
C LYS A 177 13.81 -13.55 7.89
N THR A 178 14.72 -12.89 8.61
CA THR A 178 14.47 -12.32 9.94
C THR A 178 14.71 -10.82 9.93
N GLY A 179 14.04 -10.10 10.86
CA GLY A 179 14.31 -8.68 11.08
C GLY A 179 13.83 -7.76 9.96
N CYS A 180 12.90 -8.20 9.09
CA CYS A 180 12.31 -7.35 8.09
C CYS A 180 11.55 -6.17 8.71
N VAL A 181 11.57 -5.01 8.06
CA VAL A 181 10.84 -3.79 8.48
C VAL A 181 9.40 -4.09 8.86
N GLU A 182 8.69 -4.91 8.07
CA GLU A 182 7.33 -5.34 8.34
C GLU A 182 7.16 -5.99 9.71
N THR A 183 8.13 -6.77 10.14
CA THR A 183 8.05 -7.44 11.45
C THR A 183 8.09 -6.47 12.62
N PHE A 184 8.46 -5.23 12.42
CA PHE A 184 8.49 -4.18 13.43
C PHE A 184 7.39 -3.13 13.24
N LEU A 185 7.10 -2.75 11.99
CA LEU A 185 6.24 -1.61 11.68
C LEU A 185 4.79 -1.97 11.35
N SER A 186 4.44 -3.25 11.25
CA SER A 186 3.02 -3.66 11.14
C SER A 186 2.29 -3.56 12.49
N GLY A 187 0.95 -3.60 12.48
CA GLY A 187 0.15 -3.70 13.71
C GLY A 187 0.53 -4.90 14.58
N PRO A 188 0.65 -6.13 14.01
CA PRO A 188 1.20 -7.28 14.72
C PRO A 188 2.63 -7.07 15.24
N GLY A 189 3.44 -6.26 14.54
CA GLY A 189 4.79 -5.87 14.98
C GLY A 189 4.76 -5.05 16.26
N LEU A 190 3.90 -4.04 16.33
CA LEU A 190 3.69 -3.22 17.52
C LEU A 190 3.15 -4.07 18.69
N ALA A 191 2.14 -4.91 18.44
CA ALA A 191 1.56 -5.80 19.46
C ALA A 191 2.61 -6.75 20.04
N ARG A 192 3.46 -7.35 19.21
CA ARG A 192 4.55 -8.22 19.64
C ARG A 192 5.60 -7.47 20.48
N ASP A 193 5.97 -6.25 20.08
CA ASP A 193 6.91 -5.42 20.84
C ASP A 193 6.35 -5.08 22.22
N PHE A 194 5.09 -4.68 22.28
CA PHE A 194 4.39 -4.39 23.54
C PHE A 194 4.34 -5.63 24.46
N ARG A 195 3.92 -6.79 23.92
CA ARG A 195 3.89 -8.04 24.69
C ARG A 195 5.27 -8.40 25.26
N ARG A 196 6.34 -8.23 24.47
CA ARG A 196 7.70 -8.50 24.92
C ARG A 196 8.12 -7.57 26.08
N ALA A 197 7.73 -6.30 26.03
CA ALA A 197 8.15 -5.29 27.00
C ALA A 197 7.27 -5.23 28.25
N ALA A 198 5.94 -5.39 28.10
CA ALA A 198 4.97 -5.25 29.18
C ALA A 198 4.41 -6.60 29.70
N GLY A 199 4.65 -7.71 28.97
CA GLY A 199 4.13 -9.03 29.34
C GLY A 199 2.64 -9.23 29.04
N GLU A 200 1.98 -8.27 28.37
CA GLU A 200 0.54 -8.30 28.05
C GLU A 200 0.30 -8.51 26.56
N ASP A 201 -0.68 -9.33 26.22
CA ASP A 201 -1.09 -9.59 24.83
C ASP A 201 -2.23 -8.63 24.45
N VAL A 202 -1.87 -7.55 23.77
CA VAL A 202 -2.76 -6.43 23.42
C VAL A 202 -2.56 -6.06 21.97
N GLU A 203 -3.68 -5.87 21.26
CA GLU A 203 -3.67 -5.46 19.85
C GLU A 203 -3.28 -3.98 19.68
N ALA A 204 -2.71 -3.65 18.51
CA ALA A 204 -2.20 -2.31 18.23
C ALA A 204 -3.19 -1.16 18.49
N PRO A 205 -4.50 -1.24 18.13
CA PRO A 205 -5.44 -0.15 18.42
C PRO A 205 -5.60 0.13 19.91
N GLU A 206 -5.60 -0.90 20.75
CA GLU A 206 -5.71 -0.71 22.20
C GLU A 206 -4.41 -0.17 22.81
N ILE A 207 -3.24 -0.56 22.29
CA ILE A 207 -1.95 0.04 22.69
C ILE A 207 -1.98 1.55 22.44
N VAL A 208 -2.42 1.96 21.24
CA VAL A 208 -2.58 3.39 20.89
C VAL A 208 -3.55 4.11 21.82
N ALA A 209 -4.70 3.48 22.11
CA ALA A 209 -5.68 4.04 23.03
C ALA A 209 -5.15 4.16 24.46
N ARG A 210 -4.40 3.18 24.96
CA ARG A 210 -3.75 3.21 26.29
C ARG A 210 -2.71 4.32 26.38
N ALA A 211 -1.88 4.48 25.36
CA ALA A 211 -0.90 5.57 25.30
C ALA A 211 -1.58 6.94 25.39
N GLY A 212 -2.71 7.13 24.66
CA GLY A 212 -3.53 8.33 24.73
C GLY A 212 -4.15 8.61 26.11
N ARG A 213 -4.28 7.58 26.96
CA ARG A 213 -4.72 7.70 28.36
C ARG A 213 -3.58 7.84 29.37
N GLY A 214 -2.34 7.95 28.90
CA GLY A 214 -1.17 8.15 29.73
C GLY A 214 -0.50 6.87 30.27
N ASP A 215 -0.80 5.70 29.67
CA ASP A 215 -0.10 4.44 29.99
C ASP A 215 1.37 4.55 29.55
N GLY A 216 2.29 4.47 30.49
CA GLY A 216 3.73 4.61 30.25
C GLY A 216 4.32 3.49 29.39
N ALA A 217 3.85 2.23 29.57
CA ALA A 217 4.34 1.10 28.78
C ALA A 217 3.88 1.19 27.32
N ALA A 218 2.63 1.60 27.10
CA ALA A 218 2.09 1.83 25.77
C ALA A 218 2.77 3.03 25.08
N SER A 219 3.02 4.11 25.80
CA SER A 219 3.76 5.28 25.30
C SER A 219 5.17 4.90 24.87
N ALA A 220 5.90 4.15 25.68
CA ALA A 220 7.24 3.67 25.36
C ALA A 220 7.25 2.71 24.13
N ALA A 221 6.21 1.89 23.95
CA ALA A 221 6.08 1.05 22.76
C ALA A 221 5.88 1.89 21.48
N LEU A 222 5.07 2.95 21.54
CA LEU A 222 4.89 3.88 20.41
C LEU A 222 6.18 4.67 20.11
N GLU A 223 6.93 5.10 21.13
CA GLU A 223 8.22 5.77 20.93
C GLU A 223 9.21 4.88 20.17
N ARG A 224 9.32 3.60 20.55
CA ARG A 224 10.14 2.64 19.80
C ARG A 224 9.64 2.41 18.39
N TYR A 225 8.32 2.39 18.18
CA TYR A 225 7.70 2.24 16.88
C TYR A 225 8.03 3.44 15.97
N GLU A 226 7.89 4.65 16.47
CA GLU A 226 8.20 5.91 15.78
C GLU A 226 9.67 5.98 15.36
N GLU A 227 10.55 5.61 16.26
CA GLU A 227 11.99 5.61 16.02
C GLU A 227 12.39 4.58 14.96
N ARG A 228 11.79 3.38 14.98
CA ARG A 228 11.99 2.37 13.94
C ARG A 228 11.45 2.83 12.58
N MET A 229 10.29 3.48 12.58
CA MET A 229 9.72 4.04 11.35
C MET A 229 10.61 5.13 10.77
N ALA A 230 11.14 6.02 11.60
CA ALA A 230 12.06 7.06 11.18
C ALA A 230 13.33 6.48 10.53
N ARG A 231 13.96 5.47 11.16
CA ARG A 231 15.13 4.77 10.59
C ARG A 231 14.80 4.10 9.27
N ALA A 232 13.71 3.36 9.22
CA ALA A 232 13.31 2.64 8.01
C ALA A 232 13.00 3.60 6.85
N LEU A 233 12.30 4.71 7.12
CA LEU A 233 12.01 5.73 6.11
C LEU A 233 13.25 6.52 5.70
N ALA A 234 14.22 6.75 6.60
CA ALA A 234 15.47 7.41 6.25
C ALA A 234 16.25 6.68 5.14
N VAL A 235 16.16 5.33 5.07
CA VAL A 235 16.75 4.58 3.94
C VAL A 235 16.02 4.93 2.64
N VAL A 236 14.72 5.09 2.67
CA VAL A 236 13.94 5.51 1.49
C VAL A 236 14.30 6.96 1.11
N LEU A 237 14.43 7.86 2.08
CA LEU A 237 14.88 9.23 1.84
C LEU A 237 16.25 9.24 1.16
N ASN A 238 17.21 8.47 1.67
CA ASN A 238 18.58 8.40 1.13
C ASN A 238 18.67 7.78 -0.28
N ILE A 239 17.67 7.02 -0.74
CA ILE A 239 17.70 6.32 -2.04
C ILE A 239 16.77 6.95 -3.06
N VAL A 240 15.57 7.37 -2.64
CA VAL A 240 14.49 7.82 -3.53
C VAL A 240 14.32 9.34 -3.48
N ASP A 241 14.65 9.97 -2.34
CA ASP A 241 14.50 11.41 -2.08
C ASP A 241 13.10 11.93 -2.47
N PRO A 242 12.02 11.39 -1.86
CA PRO A 242 10.66 11.76 -2.25
C PRO A 242 10.28 13.15 -1.72
N ASP A 243 9.48 13.91 -2.48
CA ASP A 243 8.88 15.16 -2.00
C ASP A 243 7.89 14.90 -0.86
N VAL A 244 7.14 13.79 -0.98
CA VAL A 244 6.10 13.43 -0.01
C VAL A 244 6.12 11.92 0.25
N VAL A 245 6.06 11.55 1.52
CA VAL A 245 5.70 10.21 1.99
C VAL A 245 4.25 10.25 2.46
N VAL A 246 3.40 9.35 1.96
CA VAL A 246 2.00 9.23 2.41
C VAL A 246 1.82 7.92 3.16
N LEU A 247 1.34 7.96 4.40
CA LEU A 247 1.03 6.76 5.18
C LEU A 247 -0.42 6.34 4.95
N GLY A 248 -0.63 5.07 4.65
CA GLY A 248 -1.93 4.41 4.58
C GLY A 248 -2.00 3.19 5.50
N GLY A 249 -3.15 2.53 5.49
CA GLY A 249 -3.44 1.40 6.38
C GLY A 249 -3.81 1.83 7.80
N GLY A 250 -4.16 0.87 8.66
CA GLY A 250 -4.67 1.15 10.01
C GLY A 250 -3.72 1.95 10.90
N MET A 251 -2.41 1.74 10.74
CA MET A 251 -1.41 2.45 11.55
C MET A 251 -1.26 3.93 11.16
N SER A 252 -1.72 4.34 9.98
CA SER A 252 -1.73 5.76 9.56
C SER A 252 -2.65 6.65 10.42
N GLN A 253 -3.54 6.03 11.21
CA GLN A 253 -4.43 6.76 12.13
C GLN A 253 -3.72 7.25 13.41
N ILE A 254 -2.48 6.87 13.62
CA ILE A 254 -1.67 7.30 14.78
C ILE A 254 -1.16 8.72 14.53
N ALA A 255 -1.89 9.72 15.00
CA ALA A 255 -1.64 11.13 14.70
C ALA A 255 -0.21 11.60 15.04
N ARG A 256 0.36 11.11 16.14
CA ARG A 256 1.71 11.49 16.59
C ARG A 256 2.83 11.10 15.63
N LEU A 257 2.61 10.14 14.71
CA LEU A 257 3.59 9.76 13.69
C LEU A 257 3.97 10.93 12.78
N TYR A 258 3.00 11.80 12.47
CA TYR A 258 3.20 12.91 11.53
C TYR A 258 4.04 14.05 12.10
N GLU A 259 4.26 14.08 13.40
CA GLU A 259 5.13 15.03 14.09
C GLU A 259 6.45 14.39 14.50
N SER A 260 6.39 13.20 15.11
CA SER A 260 7.55 12.54 15.69
C SER A 260 8.50 11.97 14.62
N VAL A 261 7.97 11.29 13.60
CA VAL A 261 8.78 10.63 12.57
C VAL A 261 9.59 11.64 11.74
N PRO A 262 9.02 12.78 11.23
CA PRO A 262 9.81 13.78 10.53
C PRO A 262 10.91 14.45 11.37
N ARG A 263 10.70 14.56 12.66
CA ARG A 263 11.73 15.05 13.57
C ARG A 263 12.86 14.04 13.77
N LEU A 264 12.50 12.75 13.89
CA LEU A 264 13.47 11.68 14.17
C LEU A 264 14.28 11.28 12.94
N TRP A 265 13.71 11.28 11.72
CA TRP A 265 14.45 10.86 10.54
C TRP A 265 15.58 11.80 10.12
N GLN A 266 15.60 13.07 10.63
CA GLN A 266 16.69 14.02 10.42
C GLN A 266 18.05 13.45 10.87
N GLU A 267 18.06 12.64 11.93
CA GLU A 267 19.28 12.03 12.48
C GLU A 267 19.84 10.91 11.59
N TRP A 268 19.01 10.33 10.73
CA TRP A 268 19.34 9.14 9.93
C TRP A 268 19.50 9.41 8.43
N ALA A 269 18.98 10.53 7.95
CA ALA A 269 19.13 10.93 6.57
C ALA A 269 20.52 11.55 6.32
N PHE A 270 21.13 11.21 5.20
CA PHE A 270 22.42 11.77 4.79
C PHE A 270 22.22 13.13 4.12
N SER A 271 21.72 14.10 4.87
CA SER A 271 21.48 15.47 4.42
C SER A 271 21.62 16.44 5.60
N ASP A 272 21.97 17.68 5.32
CA ASP A 272 21.94 18.78 6.27
C ASP A 272 20.51 19.21 6.64
N ARG A 273 19.54 18.91 5.75
CA ARG A 273 18.12 19.17 5.93
C ARG A 273 17.28 18.19 5.13
N VAL A 274 16.17 17.76 5.69
CA VAL A 274 15.16 16.94 5.00
C VAL A 274 13.84 17.70 4.96
N ASP A 275 13.43 18.10 3.76
CA ASP A 275 12.17 18.81 3.50
C ASP A 275 11.02 17.91 3.08
N THR A 276 11.25 16.61 2.97
CA THR A 276 10.21 15.61 2.68
C THR A 276 9.06 15.73 3.67
N LEU A 277 7.83 15.78 3.16
CA LEU A 277 6.63 15.85 3.99
C LEU A 277 6.10 14.44 4.27
N LEU A 278 5.71 14.18 5.52
CA LEU A 278 4.95 12.98 5.90
C LEU A 278 3.49 13.36 6.05
N LYS A 279 2.60 12.73 5.27
CA LYS A 279 1.17 13.10 5.22
C LYS A 279 0.24 11.91 5.45
N PRO A 280 -0.94 12.14 6.10
CA PRO A 280 -2.03 11.17 6.10
C PRO A 280 -2.66 11.05 4.71
N PRO A 281 -3.35 9.94 4.39
CA PRO A 281 -4.01 9.76 3.12
C PRO A 281 -5.29 10.61 3.05
N VAL A 282 -5.65 11.06 1.85
CA VAL A 282 -6.91 11.79 1.63
C VAL A 282 -8.07 10.83 1.39
N HIS A 283 -7.84 9.76 0.61
CA HIS A 283 -8.92 8.88 0.17
C HIS A 283 -9.10 7.65 1.08
N GLY A 284 -8.23 7.44 2.06
CA GLY A 284 -8.33 6.35 3.04
C GLY A 284 -8.45 4.97 2.37
N ASP A 285 -9.48 4.19 2.74
CA ASP A 285 -9.72 2.85 2.18
C ASP A 285 -10.02 2.84 0.66
N SER A 286 -10.32 4.00 0.08
CA SER A 286 -10.62 4.12 -1.36
C SER A 286 -9.38 4.40 -2.21
N SER A 287 -8.22 4.65 -1.61
CA SER A 287 -7.00 5.00 -2.36
C SER A 287 -6.59 3.88 -3.32
N GLY A 288 -6.69 2.61 -2.92
CA GLY A 288 -6.34 1.46 -3.78
C GLY A 288 -7.16 1.42 -5.06
N VAL A 289 -8.48 1.46 -4.96
CA VAL A 289 -9.39 1.37 -6.11
C VAL A 289 -9.31 2.62 -7.00
N ARG A 290 -9.10 3.82 -6.43
CA ARG A 290 -8.87 5.05 -7.20
C ARG A 290 -7.56 4.99 -7.97
N GLY A 291 -6.49 4.56 -7.31
CA GLY A 291 -5.18 4.39 -7.94
C GLY A 291 -5.19 3.39 -9.07
N ALA A 292 -5.97 2.32 -8.96
CA ALA A 292 -6.19 1.39 -10.07
C ALA A 292 -6.79 2.10 -11.29
N ALA A 293 -7.78 2.98 -11.11
CA ALA A 293 -8.34 3.79 -12.20
C ALA A 293 -7.28 4.73 -12.81
N TRP A 294 -6.41 5.31 -11.99
CA TRP A 294 -5.34 6.21 -12.43
C TRP A 294 -4.14 5.52 -13.11
N LEU A 295 -4.11 4.18 -13.21
CA LEU A 295 -3.13 3.47 -14.02
C LEU A 295 -3.20 3.88 -15.51
N TRP A 296 -4.33 4.42 -15.95
CA TRP A 296 -4.50 5.05 -17.25
C TRP A 296 -4.37 6.57 -17.11
N GLY A 297 -3.30 7.13 -17.66
CA GLY A 297 -3.04 8.56 -17.63
C GLY A 297 -4.05 9.38 -18.45
N PRO A 298 -4.02 10.73 -18.33
CA PRO A 298 -4.82 11.59 -19.18
C PRO A 298 -4.51 11.35 -20.67
N GLY A 299 -5.54 11.15 -21.49
CA GLY A 299 -5.42 10.93 -22.94
C GLY A 299 -5.01 9.51 -23.35
N GLU A 300 -4.83 8.59 -22.40
CA GLU A 300 -4.52 7.16 -22.67
C GLU A 300 -5.75 6.25 -22.60
N ALA A 301 -6.91 6.79 -22.28
CA ALA A 301 -8.16 6.06 -22.06
C ALA A 301 -9.05 6.06 -23.30
#